data_fe1d1ab3a006eaa6b76c1c4f17a00ba0
#
_entry.id   fe1d1ab3a006eaa6b76c1c4f17a00ba0
#
_cell.length_a   1.000
_cell.length_b   1.000
_cell.length_c   1.000
_cell.angle_alpha   90.00
_cell.angle_beta   90.00
_cell.angle_gamma   90.00
#
_symmetry.space_group_name_H-M   'P 1'
#
loop_
_entity.id
_entity.type
_entity.pdbx_description
1 polymer ?
#
loop_
_entity_poly.entity_id
_entity_poly.type
_entity_poly.pdbx_seq_one_letter_code
_entity_poly.pdbx_strand_id
1 'polypeptide(L)'
;MADSGAGVRWTMPATWTAEAQRPMRLATYRVSPEAECGVYYFGAGQGGSVDANLDRWVGQFLQADGKASKAAAKIVKRTIHGREVTTVDVSGSYTGMGGPTASSPSPAIPGYRLLGAIVIAPQGSIFFKFTGPAKIVAANQAAFDKMLADLQ
;
A
#
# COMPACT_ATOMS: atom_id res chain seq x y z
N MET A 1 -9.68 0.97 16.21
CA MET A 1 -10.37 2.21 15.83
C MET A 1 -10.81 2.11 14.38
N ALA A 2 -12.08 2.30 14.12
CA ALA A 2 -12.64 2.19 12.78
C ALA A 2 -12.46 3.49 12.00
N ASP A 3 -12.08 3.37 10.74
CA ASP A 3 -11.98 4.48 9.80
C ASP A 3 -12.88 4.23 8.60
N SER A 4 -13.15 5.26 7.84
CA SER A 4 -14.02 5.14 6.68
C SER A 4 -13.69 6.17 5.61
N GLY A 5 -14.06 5.85 4.39
CA GLY A 5 -13.99 6.75 3.25
C GLY A 5 -14.53 6.08 2.01
N ALA A 6 -14.98 6.89 1.05
CA ALA A 6 -15.50 6.44 -0.24
C ALA A 6 -16.60 5.36 -0.16
N GLY A 7 -17.28 5.25 0.98
CA GLY A 7 -18.32 4.25 1.20
C GLY A 7 -17.81 2.93 1.78
N VAL A 8 -16.59 2.90 2.26
CA VAL A 8 -15.97 1.70 2.85
C VAL A 8 -15.53 2.01 4.27
N ARG A 9 -15.62 1.02 5.15
CA ARG A 9 -15.12 1.09 6.53
C ARG A 9 -14.08 0.00 6.76
N TRP A 10 -13.09 0.32 7.58
CA TRP A 10 -12.05 -0.62 7.99
C TRP A 10 -11.60 -0.31 9.41
N THR A 11 -10.92 -1.24 10.05
CA THR A 11 -10.43 -1.08 11.41
C THR A 11 -8.91 -1.16 11.43
N MET A 12 -8.28 -0.08 11.91
CA MET A 12 -6.83 -0.07 12.09
C MET A 12 -6.41 -1.15 13.10
N PRO A 13 -5.36 -1.94 12.81
CA PRO A 13 -4.81 -2.87 13.81
C PRO A 13 -4.47 -2.17 15.12
N ALA A 14 -4.74 -2.82 16.25
CA ALA A 14 -4.58 -2.21 17.57
C ALA A 14 -3.14 -1.82 17.89
N THR A 15 -2.15 -2.46 17.27
CA THR A 15 -0.73 -2.19 17.48
C THR A 15 -0.18 -1.04 16.64
N TRP A 16 -0.98 -0.52 15.71
CA TRP A 16 -0.59 0.61 14.86
C TRP A 16 -1.07 1.92 15.48
N THR A 17 -0.49 3.03 15.04
CA THR A 17 -0.84 4.36 15.55
C THR A 17 -1.29 5.26 14.40
N ALA A 18 -2.46 5.87 14.54
CA ALA A 18 -2.94 6.83 13.56
C ALA A 18 -2.15 8.14 13.67
N GLU A 19 -1.75 8.67 12.52
CA GLU A 19 -1.05 9.95 12.43
C GLU A 19 -1.99 11.07 12.01
N ALA A 20 -1.50 12.31 12.06
CA ALA A 20 -2.26 13.49 11.66
C ALA A 20 -2.67 13.42 10.20
N GLN A 21 -3.80 14.04 9.88
CA GLN A 21 -4.34 14.11 8.52
C GLN A 21 -3.34 14.73 7.55
N ARG A 22 -3.23 14.15 6.36
CA ARG A 22 -2.39 14.64 5.27
C ARG A 22 -3.21 14.81 4.00
N PRO A 23 -2.81 15.69 3.06
CA PRO A 23 -3.52 15.84 1.78
C PRO A 23 -3.55 14.52 1.00
N MET A 24 -4.66 14.25 0.33
CA MET A 24 -4.89 13.07 -0.51
C MET A 24 -4.90 11.74 0.24
N ARG A 25 -4.73 11.74 1.55
CA ARG A 25 -4.79 10.54 2.37
C ARG A 25 -6.04 10.55 3.24
N LEU A 26 -6.74 9.42 3.28
CA LEU A 26 -7.81 9.22 4.25
C LEU A 26 -7.24 8.92 5.63
N ALA A 27 -6.11 8.25 5.68
CA ALA A 27 -5.44 7.92 6.94
C ALA A 27 -3.96 7.65 6.69
N THR A 28 -3.16 7.80 7.74
CA THR A 28 -1.77 7.35 7.77
C THR A 28 -1.55 6.65 9.10
N TYR A 29 -1.10 5.41 9.05
CA TYR A 29 -0.84 4.63 10.25
C TYR A 29 0.65 4.37 10.38
N ARG A 30 1.20 4.69 11.55
CA ARG A 30 2.58 4.38 11.89
C ARG A 30 2.62 2.97 12.47
N VAL A 31 3.37 2.08 11.80
CA VAL A 31 3.54 0.69 12.22
C VAL A 31 4.80 0.55 13.07
N SER A 32 5.86 1.25 12.67
CA SER A 32 7.12 1.35 13.40
C SER A 32 7.81 2.65 12.95
N PRO A 33 8.93 3.04 13.55
CA PRO A 33 9.65 4.22 13.07
C PRO A 33 10.02 4.18 11.58
N GLU A 34 10.15 2.97 11.01
CA GLU A 34 10.57 2.78 9.63
C GLU A 34 9.47 2.29 8.69
N ALA A 35 8.27 2.02 9.21
CA ALA A 35 7.19 1.44 8.42
C ALA A 35 5.89 2.19 8.61
N GLU A 36 5.18 2.42 7.52
CA GLU A 36 3.87 3.08 7.58
C GLU A 36 2.89 2.44 6.60
N CYS A 37 1.61 2.57 6.91
CA CYS A 37 0.52 2.22 6.00
C CYS A 37 -0.28 3.48 5.68
N GLY A 38 -0.19 3.94 4.44
CA GLY A 38 -1.00 5.04 3.96
C GLY A 38 -2.28 4.55 3.30
N VAL A 39 -3.38 5.26 3.53
CA VAL A 39 -4.66 4.99 2.88
C VAL A 39 -5.01 6.21 2.06
N TYR A 40 -5.15 6.02 0.74
CA TYR A 40 -5.30 7.12 -0.22
C TYR A 40 -6.64 7.04 -0.94
N TYR A 41 -7.19 8.22 -1.22
CA TYR A 41 -8.38 8.37 -2.05
C TYR A 41 -8.28 9.68 -2.81
N PHE A 42 -8.44 9.62 -4.13
CA PHE A 42 -8.24 10.78 -5.00
C PHE A 42 -9.54 11.32 -5.61
N GLY A 43 -10.67 10.74 -5.25
CA GLY A 43 -11.97 11.11 -5.79
C GLY A 43 -12.52 10.07 -6.77
N ALA A 44 -13.81 10.14 -7.04
CA ALA A 44 -14.48 9.23 -7.96
C ALA A 44 -13.87 9.34 -9.36
N GLY A 45 -13.48 8.21 -9.94
CA GLY A 45 -12.85 8.17 -11.27
C GLY A 45 -11.44 8.71 -11.32
N GLN A 46 -10.85 9.07 -10.19
CA GLN A 46 -9.49 9.59 -10.10
C GLN A 46 -8.53 8.55 -9.53
N GLY A 47 -7.23 8.83 -9.59
CA GLY A 47 -6.21 7.95 -9.05
C GLY A 47 -5.66 6.93 -10.04
N GLY A 48 -6.21 6.84 -11.23
CA GLY A 48 -5.77 5.92 -12.27
C GLY A 48 -6.34 4.49 -12.12
N SER A 49 -6.02 3.63 -13.07
CA SER A 49 -6.49 2.24 -13.06
C SER A 49 -5.75 1.39 -12.02
N VAL A 50 -6.33 0.25 -11.69
CA VAL A 50 -5.68 -0.74 -10.81
C VAL A 50 -4.32 -1.13 -11.39
N ASP A 51 -4.27 -1.49 -12.67
CA ASP A 51 -3.03 -1.95 -13.30
C ASP A 51 -1.96 -0.87 -13.33
N ALA A 52 -2.31 0.38 -13.64
CA ALA A 52 -1.36 1.48 -13.64
C ALA A 52 -0.76 1.74 -12.26
N ASN A 53 -1.58 1.63 -11.21
CA ASN A 53 -1.10 1.80 -9.84
C ASN A 53 -0.20 0.64 -9.40
N LEU A 54 -0.57 -0.59 -9.75
CA LEU A 54 0.27 -1.76 -9.47
C LEU A 54 1.63 -1.63 -10.15
N ASP A 55 1.64 -1.24 -11.42
CA ASP A 55 2.89 -1.05 -12.17
C ASP A 55 3.76 0.03 -11.52
N ARG A 56 3.17 1.12 -11.08
CA ARG A 56 3.90 2.21 -10.42
C ARG A 56 4.49 1.74 -9.09
N TRP A 57 3.70 1.04 -8.27
CA TRP A 57 4.18 0.56 -6.98
C TRP A 57 5.29 -0.49 -7.12
N VAL A 58 5.11 -1.44 -8.02
CA VAL A 58 6.12 -2.47 -8.30
C VAL A 58 7.38 -1.83 -8.89
N GLY A 59 7.21 -0.81 -9.73
CA GLY A 59 8.33 -0.06 -10.30
C GLY A 59 9.16 0.71 -9.28
N GLN A 60 8.66 0.90 -8.06
CA GLN A 60 9.42 1.51 -6.96
C GLN A 60 10.43 0.55 -6.32
N PHE A 61 10.49 -0.70 -6.77
CA PHE A 61 11.38 -1.72 -6.24
C PHE A 61 12.29 -2.26 -7.32
N LEU A 62 13.54 -2.55 -6.94
CA LEU A 62 14.53 -3.21 -7.80
C LEU A 62 14.96 -4.52 -7.15
N GLN A 63 15.20 -5.53 -7.95
CA GLN A 63 15.73 -6.80 -7.47
C GLN A 63 17.25 -6.72 -7.27
N ALA A 64 17.82 -7.72 -6.59
CA ALA A 64 19.26 -7.73 -6.28
C ALA A 64 20.14 -7.67 -7.54
N ASP A 65 19.66 -8.16 -8.67
CA ASP A 65 20.36 -8.12 -9.95
C ASP A 65 20.12 -6.81 -10.73
N GLY A 66 19.41 -5.84 -10.12
CA GLY A 66 19.04 -4.58 -10.75
C GLY A 66 17.87 -4.65 -11.72
N LYS A 67 17.27 -5.82 -11.89
CA LYS A 67 16.14 -5.99 -12.80
C LYS A 67 14.84 -5.49 -12.18
N ALA A 68 13.85 -5.24 -13.06
CA ALA A 68 12.52 -4.83 -12.63
C ALA A 68 11.84 -5.90 -11.77
N SER A 69 11.01 -5.46 -10.84
CA SER A 69 10.37 -6.35 -9.86
C SER A 69 9.06 -6.96 -10.32
N LYS A 70 8.60 -6.67 -11.53
CA LYS A 70 7.28 -7.12 -12.01
C LYS A 70 7.09 -8.63 -11.95
N ALA A 71 8.12 -9.39 -12.36
CA ALA A 71 8.07 -10.86 -12.33
C ALA A 71 8.12 -11.42 -10.90
N ALA A 72 8.66 -10.66 -9.96
CA ALA A 72 8.76 -11.08 -8.56
C ALA A 72 7.56 -10.64 -7.71
N ALA A 73 6.71 -9.76 -8.22
CA ALA A 73 5.54 -9.28 -7.50
C ALA A 73 4.43 -10.34 -7.51
N LYS A 74 3.81 -10.51 -6.34
CA LYS A 74 2.66 -11.42 -6.20
C LYS A 74 1.39 -10.58 -6.18
N ILE A 75 0.56 -10.73 -7.21
CA ILE A 75 -0.68 -9.98 -7.36
C ILE A 75 -1.85 -10.96 -7.27
N VAL A 76 -2.80 -10.67 -6.39
CA VAL A 76 -3.97 -11.53 -6.15
C VAL A 76 -5.23 -10.67 -6.20
N LYS A 77 -6.23 -11.13 -6.95
CA LYS A 77 -7.57 -10.53 -6.94
C LYS A 77 -8.48 -11.37 -6.05
N ARG A 78 -9.26 -10.69 -5.24
CA ARG A 78 -10.23 -11.37 -4.36
C ARG A 78 -11.46 -10.50 -4.18
N THR A 79 -12.52 -11.10 -3.64
CA THR A 79 -13.74 -10.38 -3.27
C THR A 79 -13.90 -10.45 -1.76
N ILE A 80 -14.02 -9.29 -1.12
CA ILE A 80 -14.19 -9.19 0.33
C ILE A 80 -15.48 -8.41 0.59
N HIS A 81 -16.46 -9.07 1.21
CA HIS A 81 -17.77 -8.50 1.50
C HIS A 81 -18.40 -7.81 0.27
N GLY A 82 -18.33 -8.48 -0.88
CA GLY A 82 -18.90 -7.98 -2.12
C GLY A 82 -18.07 -6.93 -2.84
N ARG A 83 -16.88 -6.58 -2.33
CA ARG A 83 -15.99 -5.58 -2.93
C ARG A 83 -14.80 -6.25 -3.61
N GLU A 84 -14.47 -5.78 -4.81
CA GLU A 84 -13.27 -6.24 -5.51
C GLU A 84 -12.04 -5.65 -4.85
N VAL A 85 -11.10 -6.50 -4.45
CA VAL A 85 -9.83 -6.10 -3.82
C VAL A 85 -8.68 -6.75 -4.57
N THR A 86 -7.75 -5.94 -5.04
CA THR A 86 -6.51 -6.45 -5.67
C THR A 86 -5.36 -6.15 -4.72
N THR A 87 -4.62 -7.20 -4.35
CA THR A 87 -3.47 -7.07 -3.45
C THR A 87 -2.17 -7.32 -4.20
N VAL A 88 -1.11 -6.67 -3.75
CA VAL A 88 0.24 -6.86 -4.28
C VAL A 88 1.22 -7.03 -3.14
N ASP A 89 2.20 -7.91 -3.35
CA ASP A 89 3.30 -8.17 -2.41
C ASP A 89 4.58 -8.15 -3.22
N VAL A 90 5.46 -7.22 -2.95
CA VAL A 90 6.74 -7.08 -3.65
C VAL A 90 7.83 -6.72 -2.66
N SER A 91 9.01 -7.34 -2.82
CA SER A 91 10.19 -7.09 -1.98
C SER A 91 11.36 -6.70 -2.86
N GLY A 92 12.30 -5.97 -2.31
CA GLY A 92 13.52 -5.57 -3.03
C GLY A 92 14.08 -4.31 -2.45
N SER A 93 14.89 -3.62 -3.24
CA SER A 93 15.41 -2.30 -2.88
C SER A 93 14.39 -1.24 -3.26
N TYR A 94 13.99 -0.44 -2.26
CA TYR A 94 12.93 0.54 -2.43
C TYR A 94 13.48 1.87 -2.95
N THR A 95 12.96 2.32 -4.09
CA THR A 95 13.35 3.58 -4.72
C THR A 95 12.26 4.64 -4.70
N GLY A 96 11.09 4.31 -4.13
CA GLY A 96 9.89 5.14 -4.23
C GLY A 96 10.02 6.55 -3.67
N MET A 97 10.83 6.74 -2.66
CA MET A 97 11.03 8.06 -2.05
C MET A 97 11.79 9.02 -2.97
N GLY A 98 12.62 8.50 -3.85
CA GLY A 98 13.37 9.28 -4.81
C GLY A 98 12.75 9.36 -6.20
N GLY A 99 12.07 8.35 -6.65
CA GLY A 99 11.35 8.24 -7.92
C GLY A 99 11.95 8.95 -9.15
N PRO A 100 11.52 8.61 -10.36
CA PRO A 100 12.08 9.27 -11.57
C PRO A 100 11.73 10.75 -11.68
N THR A 101 10.76 11.24 -10.94
CA THR A 101 10.35 12.64 -10.94
C THR A 101 11.00 13.46 -9.83
N ALA A 102 11.80 12.84 -8.97
CA ALA A 102 12.47 13.55 -7.89
C ALA A 102 13.59 14.44 -8.45
N SER A 103 13.75 15.62 -7.86
CA SER A 103 14.82 16.54 -8.22
C SER A 103 16.20 16.01 -7.81
N SER A 104 16.25 15.13 -6.79
CA SER A 104 17.47 14.43 -6.37
C SER A 104 17.11 12.97 -6.16
N PRO A 105 17.77 12.04 -6.88
CA PRO A 105 17.50 10.62 -6.65
C PRO A 105 17.93 10.22 -5.25
N SER A 106 17.04 9.57 -4.51
CA SER A 106 17.38 8.97 -3.23
C SER A 106 18.04 7.62 -3.46
N PRO A 107 19.01 7.21 -2.62
CA PRO A 107 19.55 5.87 -2.70
C PRO A 107 18.46 4.83 -2.50
N ALA A 108 18.53 3.73 -3.23
CA ALA A 108 17.64 2.60 -3.00
C ALA A 108 17.88 2.02 -1.61
N ILE A 109 16.80 1.69 -0.90
CA ILE A 109 16.88 1.10 0.43
C ILE A 109 16.69 -0.41 0.29
N PRO A 110 17.73 -1.22 0.52
CA PRO A 110 17.60 -2.66 0.38
C PRO A 110 16.79 -3.27 1.52
N GLY A 111 16.24 -4.46 1.27
CA GLY A 111 15.52 -5.19 2.30
C GLY A 111 14.13 -4.64 2.62
N TYR A 112 13.53 -3.91 1.72
CA TYR A 112 12.17 -3.39 1.88
C TYR A 112 11.12 -4.30 1.25
N ARG A 113 9.88 -4.13 1.70
CA ARG A 113 8.73 -4.87 1.19
C ARG A 113 7.51 -3.94 1.19
N LEU A 114 6.66 -4.14 0.19
CA LEU A 114 5.37 -3.45 0.09
C LEU A 114 4.26 -4.49 0.08
N LEU A 115 3.26 -4.28 0.93
CA LEU A 115 1.96 -4.93 0.84
C LEU A 115 0.96 -3.85 0.45
N GLY A 116 0.35 -3.98 -0.71
CA GLY A 116 -0.62 -3.02 -1.19
C GLY A 116 -1.96 -3.64 -1.43
N ALA A 117 -3.00 -2.82 -1.37
CA ALA A 117 -4.35 -3.25 -1.71
C ALA A 117 -5.10 -2.11 -2.39
N ILE A 118 -5.81 -2.43 -3.46
CA ILE A 118 -6.67 -1.48 -4.16
C ILE A 118 -8.09 -2.01 -4.04
N VAL A 119 -8.93 -1.25 -3.37
CA VAL A 119 -10.33 -1.61 -3.11
C VAL A 119 -11.22 -0.80 -4.03
N ILE A 120 -12.05 -1.47 -4.81
CA ILE A 120 -13.07 -0.80 -5.63
C ILE A 120 -14.25 -0.49 -4.72
N ALA A 121 -14.38 0.76 -4.35
CA ALA A 121 -15.40 1.23 -3.41
C ALA A 121 -16.55 1.91 -4.16
N PRO A 122 -17.71 2.10 -3.51
CA PRO A 122 -18.86 2.75 -4.16
C PRO A 122 -18.57 4.14 -4.72
N GLN A 123 -17.69 4.89 -4.07
CA GLN A 123 -17.40 6.27 -4.46
C GLN A 123 -16.01 6.44 -5.10
N GLY A 124 -15.38 5.35 -5.50
CA GLY A 124 -14.06 5.36 -6.15
C GLY A 124 -13.10 4.38 -5.50
N SER A 125 -11.88 4.32 -6.01
CA SER A 125 -10.88 3.36 -5.51
C SER A 125 -10.19 3.89 -4.26
N ILE A 126 -9.97 2.99 -3.30
CA ILE A 126 -9.17 3.25 -2.10
C ILE A 126 -7.88 2.45 -2.20
N PHE A 127 -6.77 3.09 -1.88
CA PHE A 127 -5.42 2.52 -2.02
C PHE A 127 -4.78 2.39 -0.64
N PHE A 128 -4.49 1.13 -0.24
CA PHE A 128 -3.75 0.85 0.99
C PHE A 128 -2.32 0.52 0.59
N LYS A 129 -1.35 1.25 1.12
CA LYS A 129 0.06 1.06 0.80
C LYS A 129 0.87 0.93 2.09
N PHE A 130 1.27 -0.30 2.41
CA PHE A 130 2.06 -0.61 3.59
C PHE A 130 3.50 -0.92 3.17
N THR A 131 4.44 -0.06 3.55
CA THR A 131 5.86 -0.19 3.18
C THR A 131 6.75 -0.09 4.40
N GLY A 132 7.87 -0.77 4.33
CA GLY A 132 8.90 -0.73 5.36
C GLY A 132 9.91 -1.84 5.19
N PRO A 133 10.84 -1.99 6.16
CA PRO A 133 11.75 -3.13 6.17
C PRO A 133 10.99 -4.45 6.12
N ALA A 134 11.48 -5.40 5.33
CA ALA A 134 10.78 -6.66 5.09
C ALA A 134 10.44 -7.41 6.37
N LYS A 135 11.32 -7.36 7.38
CA LYS A 135 11.07 -8.01 8.67
C LYS A 135 9.86 -7.42 9.39
N ILE A 136 9.74 -6.09 9.37
CA ILE A 136 8.63 -5.39 10.02
C ILE A 136 7.34 -5.65 9.27
N VAL A 137 7.38 -5.62 7.96
CA VAL A 137 6.20 -5.92 7.13
C VAL A 137 5.74 -7.36 7.36
N ALA A 138 6.68 -8.31 7.40
CA ALA A 138 6.34 -9.71 7.67
C ALA A 138 5.71 -9.90 9.05
N ALA A 139 6.22 -9.21 10.07
CA ALA A 139 5.68 -9.28 11.42
C ALA A 139 4.26 -8.70 11.53
N ASN A 140 3.87 -7.81 10.60
CA ASN A 140 2.58 -7.14 10.61
C ASN A 140 1.67 -7.59 9.46
N GLN A 141 2.09 -8.57 8.67
CA GLN A 141 1.30 -9.04 7.53
C GLN A 141 -0.07 -9.57 7.95
N ALA A 142 -0.13 -10.36 9.02
CA ALA A 142 -1.39 -10.90 9.51
C ALA A 142 -2.35 -9.78 9.94
N ALA A 143 -1.83 -8.72 10.56
CA ALA A 143 -2.62 -7.55 10.95
C ALA A 143 -3.17 -6.81 9.73
N PHE A 144 -2.33 -6.62 8.70
CA PHE A 144 -2.75 -5.99 7.45
C PHE A 144 -3.83 -6.83 6.75
N ASP A 145 -3.60 -8.14 6.64
CA ASP A 145 -4.56 -9.04 6.01
C ASP A 145 -5.91 -9.06 6.74
N LYS A 146 -5.89 -9.03 8.08
CA LYS A 146 -7.10 -8.97 8.88
C LYS A 146 -7.86 -7.66 8.66
N MET A 147 -7.15 -6.54 8.61
CA MET A 147 -7.76 -5.24 8.33
C MET A 147 -8.50 -5.27 6.98
N LEU A 148 -7.89 -5.87 5.96
CA LEU A 148 -8.55 -6.02 4.65
C LEU A 148 -9.72 -7.01 4.70
N ALA A 149 -9.57 -8.13 5.40
CA ALA A 149 -10.63 -9.14 5.50
C ALA A 149 -11.87 -8.59 6.21
N ASP A 150 -11.69 -7.63 7.10
CA ASP A 150 -12.78 -7.02 7.88
C ASP A 150 -13.38 -5.77 7.20
N LEU A 151 -12.96 -5.42 5.99
CA LEU A 151 -13.54 -4.29 5.24
C LEU A 151 -15.05 -4.45 5.07
N GLN A 152 -15.77 -3.36 5.28
CA GLN A 152 -17.24 -3.33 5.14
C GLN A 152 -17.67 -2.36 4.03
#